data_3f47bfc50e93fbc8b5bacabcbbd32ec0
#
_entry.id   3f47bfc50e93fbc8b5bacabcbbd32ec0
#
_cell.length_a   1.000
_cell.length_b   1.000
_cell.length_c   1.000
_cell.angle_alpha   90.00
_cell.angle_beta   90.00
_cell.angle_gamma   90.00
#
_symmetry.space_group_name_H-M   'P 1'
#
loop_
_entity.id
_entity.type
_entity.pdbx_description
1 polymer ?
#
loop_
_entity_poly.entity_id
_entity_poly.type
_entity_poly.pdbx_seq_one_letter_code
_entity_poly.pdbx_strand_id
1 'polypeptide(L)'
;MKRHIILLLIAFMGIGAMAQSTAQEPVAADRPIRMLGSMVYMDGRKLNKENAAACFASLDGIDRSSDYLKYRAGYKTGLGLTIGGASLAVVGFGTAFVGVLVALPHAFVGEEHLASDVAIYAGVTGMAVGGACVVAGVPMICVYKTRLNRLKKAYNLSLQVGTSSNGLSMAISF
;
A
#
# COMPACT_ATOMS: atom_id res chain seq x y z
N MET A 1 -25.78 16.64 16.18
CA MET A 1 -24.36 16.36 15.97
C MET A 1 -24.00 14.88 15.78
N LYS A 2 -24.55 13.90 16.51
CA LYS A 2 -24.23 12.47 16.36
C LYS A 2 -24.53 11.86 14.97
N ARG A 3 -25.53 12.32 14.24
CA ARG A 3 -25.93 11.81 12.91
C ARG A 3 -24.91 12.11 11.79
N HIS A 4 -24.21 13.24 11.84
CA HIS A 4 -23.26 13.63 10.80
C HIS A 4 -21.92 12.88 10.90
N ILE A 5 -21.54 12.46 12.11
CA ILE A 5 -20.32 11.66 12.34
C ILE A 5 -20.48 10.25 11.75
N ILE A 6 -21.66 9.66 11.90
CA ILE A 6 -21.96 8.32 11.34
C ILE A 6 -21.97 8.34 9.82
N LEU A 7 -22.51 9.38 9.19
CA LEU A 7 -22.50 9.56 7.73
C LEU A 7 -21.09 9.73 7.17
N LEU A 8 -20.22 10.44 7.88
CA LEU A 8 -18.83 10.63 7.49
C LEU A 8 -18.02 9.34 7.59
N LEU A 9 -18.30 8.50 8.59
CA LEU A 9 -17.69 7.17 8.78
C LEU A 9 -18.12 6.19 7.67
N ILE A 10 -19.38 6.23 7.25
CA ILE A 10 -19.91 5.39 6.17
C ILE A 10 -19.37 5.82 4.81
N ALA A 11 -19.19 7.13 4.56
CA ALA A 11 -18.59 7.65 3.34
C ALA A 11 -17.09 7.22 3.21
N PHE A 12 -16.37 7.10 4.33
CA PHE A 12 -14.97 6.64 4.31
C PHE A 12 -14.83 5.13 4.06
N MET A 13 -15.82 4.32 4.44
CA MET A 13 -15.83 2.88 4.17
C MET A 13 -16.27 2.53 2.73
N GLY A 14 -16.95 3.43 2.02
CA GLY A 14 -17.52 3.18 0.67
C GLY A 14 -16.52 3.25 -0.49
N ILE A 15 -15.30 3.74 -0.31
CA ILE A 15 -14.32 3.94 -1.41
C ILE A 15 -13.55 2.66 -1.77
N GLY A 16 -13.72 1.57 -1.01
CA GLY A 16 -12.96 0.31 -1.20
C GLY A 16 -13.54 -0.71 -2.18
N ALA A 17 -14.74 -0.53 -2.73
CA ALA A 17 -15.49 -1.61 -3.38
C ALA A 17 -15.82 -1.37 -4.86
N MET A 18 -14.83 -1.02 -5.69
CA MET A 18 -14.96 -1.12 -7.16
C MET A 18 -13.77 -1.90 -7.74
N ALA A 19 -13.68 -3.18 -7.41
CA ALA A 19 -12.88 -4.12 -8.16
C ALA A 19 -13.75 -4.75 -9.26
N GLN A 20 -13.81 -4.13 -10.42
CA GLN A 20 -14.38 -4.75 -11.60
C GLN A 20 -13.52 -5.96 -11.98
N SER A 21 -14.09 -7.15 -11.81
CA SER A 21 -13.59 -8.40 -12.33
C SER A 21 -13.87 -8.43 -13.84
N THR A 22 -12.96 -7.92 -14.64
CA THR A 22 -12.92 -8.22 -16.07
C THR A 22 -12.28 -9.59 -16.22
N ALA A 23 -13.03 -10.56 -16.71
CA ALA A 23 -12.51 -11.86 -17.15
C ALA A 23 -11.48 -11.60 -18.26
N GLN A 24 -10.20 -11.79 -17.94
CA GLN A 24 -9.09 -11.55 -18.84
C GLN A 24 -8.58 -12.91 -19.33
N GLU A 25 -8.46 -13.07 -20.65
CA GLU A 25 -7.91 -14.26 -21.30
C GLU A 25 -6.58 -14.71 -20.68
N PRO A 26 -6.28 -16.03 -20.71
CA PRO A 26 -5.01 -16.54 -20.21
C PRO A 26 -3.85 -15.89 -20.99
N VAL A 27 -3.01 -15.19 -20.28
CA VAL A 27 -1.90 -14.42 -20.84
C VAL A 27 -0.75 -15.38 -21.13
N ALA A 28 -0.29 -15.44 -22.39
CA ALA A 28 0.92 -16.15 -22.77
C ALA A 28 2.13 -15.58 -22.01
N ALA A 29 2.87 -16.46 -21.31
CA ALA A 29 3.95 -16.09 -20.37
C ALA A 29 5.26 -15.60 -21.03
N ASP A 30 5.25 -15.33 -22.34
CA ASP A 30 6.48 -15.07 -23.14
C ASP A 30 6.87 -13.60 -23.31
N ARG A 31 6.29 -12.69 -22.53
CA ARG A 31 6.51 -11.26 -22.72
C ARG A 31 7.08 -10.57 -21.47
N PRO A 32 7.95 -9.55 -21.64
CA PRO A 32 8.54 -8.84 -20.52
C PRO A 32 7.48 -8.10 -19.71
N ILE A 33 7.58 -8.22 -18.39
CA ILE A 33 6.67 -7.55 -17.45
C ILE A 33 7.27 -6.25 -16.92
N ARG A 34 6.39 -5.28 -16.70
CA ARG A 34 6.70 -4.06 -15.94
C ARG A 34 5.93 -4.09 -14.62
N MET A 35 6.56 -3.65 -13.55
CA MET A 35 5.90 -3.53 -12.24
C MET A 35 5.88 -2.07 -11.81
N LEU A 36 4.69 -1.59 -11.41
CA LEU A 36 4.49 -0.31 -10.78
C LEU A 36 3.94 -0.55 -9.37
N GLY A 37 4.81 -0.41 -8.36
CA GLY A 37 4.48 -0.83 -7.00
C GLY A 37 4.22 -2.33 -6.92
N SER A 38 2.99 -2.73 -6.57
CA SER A 38 2.55 -4.13 -6.51
C SER A 38 1.73 -4.59 -7.72
N MET A 39 1.57 -3.74 -8.73
CA MET A 39 0.82 -4.03 -9.94
C MET A 39 1.77 -4.51 -11.02
N VAL A 40 1.36 -5.57 -11.74
CA VAL A 40 2.09 -6.12 -12.88
C VAL A 40 1.40 -5.68 -14.16
N TYR A 41 2.19 -5.21 -15.10
CA TYR A 41 1.77 -4.81 -16.43
C TYR A 41 2.49 -5.64 -17.49
N MET A 42 1.77 -6.09 -18.49
CA MET A 42 2.30 -6.77 -19.66
C MET A 42 1.71 -6.07 -20.89
N ASP A 43 2.54 -5.66 -21.83
CA ASP A 43 2.14 -4.89 -23.04
C ASP A 43 1.30 -3.64 -22.71
N GLY A 44 1.59 -2.97 -21.61
CA GLY A 44 0.85 -1.78 -21.16
C GLY A 44 -0.50 -2.08 -20.50
N ARG A 45 -0.96 -3.33 -20.47
CA ARG A 45 -2.19 -3.74 -19.80
C ARG A 45 -1.90 -4.20 -18.39
N LYS A 46 -2.74 -3.78 -17.44
CA LYS A 46 -2.67 -4.22 -16.05
C LYS A 46 -3.17 -5.66 -15.93
N LEU A 47 -2.33 -6.56 -15.40
CA LEU A 47 -2.73 -7.94 -15.13
C LEU A 47 -3.57 -8.04 -13.85
N ASN A 48 -4.57 -8.93 -13.89
CA ASN A 48 -5.30 -9.31 -12.69
C ASN A 48 -4.36 -10.05 -11.70
N LYS A 49 -4.76 -10.14 -10.43
CA LYS A 49 -4.00 -10.77 -9.36
C LYS A 49 -3.61 -12.21 -9.70
N GLU A 50 -4.54 -12.98 -10.25
CA GLU A 50 -4.39 -14.38 -10.60
C GLU A 50 -3.45 -14.58 -11.80
N ASN A 51 -3.65 -13.81 -12.87
CA ASN A 51 -2.81 -13.85 -14.05
C ASN A 51 -1.37 -13.38 -13.76
N ALA A 52 -1.23 -12.35 -12.90
CA ALA A 52 0.08 -11.92 -12.44
C ALA A 52 0.78 -12.99 -11.59
N ALA A 53 0.06 -13.74 -10.75
CA ALA A 53 0.62 -14.85 -9.99
C ALA A 53 1.01 -16.02 -10.92
N ALA A 54 0.19 -16.32 -11.93
CA ALA A 54 0.47 -17.37 -12.93
C ALA A 54 1.77 -17.10 -13.70
N CYS A 55 2.10 -15.83 -14.01
CA CYS A 55 3.38 -15.49 -14.62
C CYS A 55 4.59 -15.94 -13.79
N PHE A 56 4.46 -16.00 -12.46
CA PHE A 56 5.53 -16.42 -11.55
C PHE A 56 5.46 -17.91 -11.16
N ALA A 57 4.42 -18.65 -11.61
CA ALA A 57 4.23 -20.05 -11.27
C ALA A 57 5.29 -20.97 -11.88
N SER A 58 5.84 -20.62 -13.04
CA SER A 58 6.81 -21.44 -13.78
C SER A 58 8.23 -20.84 -13.81
N LEU A 59 8.56 -19.97 -12.87
CA LEU A 59 9.85 -19.28 -12.86
C LEU A 59 10.96 -20.24 -12.39
N ASP A 60 11.96 -20.48 -13.23
CA ASP A 60 13.11 -21.34 -12.93
C ASP A 60 12.73 -22.77 -12.46
N GLY A 61 11.57 -23.30 -12.88
CA GLY A 61 11.07 -24.59 -12.42
C GLY A 61 10.56 -24.61 -10.97
N ILE A 62 10.50 -23.47 -10.32
CA ILE A 62 10.00 -23.30 -8.95
C ILE A 62 8.74 -22.44 -8.97
N ASP A 63 7.66 -22.91 -8.32
CA ASP A 63 6.45 -22.10 -8.17
C ASP A 63 6.68 -20.96 -7.17
N ARG A 64 6.79 -19.73 -7.71
CA ARG A 64 6.91 -18.49 -6.93
C ARG A 64 5.63 -17.65 -6.90
N SER A 65 4.52 -18.22 -7.33
CA SER A 65 3.22 -17.54 -7.31
C SER A 65 2.80 -17.15 -5.90
N SER A 66 3.02 -18.04 -4.94
CA SER A 66 2.75 -17.82 -3.51
C SER A 66 3.62 -16.70 -2.94
N ASP A 67 4.89 -16.63 -3.30
CA ASP A 67 5.80 -15.56 -2.89
C ASP A 67 5.34 -14.20 -3.43
N TYR A 68 4.97 -14.13 -4.70
CA TYR A 68 4.41 -12.92 -5.28
C TYR A 68 3.16 -12.45 -4.53
N LEU A 69 2.23 -13.35 -4.24
CA LEU A 69 0.99 -13.01 -3.52
C LEU A 69 1.29 -12.47 -2.11
N LYS A 70 2.22 -13.12 -1.39
CA LYS A 70 2.69 -12.71 -0.06
C LYS A 70 3.34 -11.32 -0.09
N TYR A 71 4.25 -11.08 -1.04
CA TYR A 71 4.93 -9.78 -1.14
C TYR A 71 3.99 -8.66 -1.59
N ARG A 72 3.05 -8.97 -2.48
CA ARG A 72 1.99 -8.04 -2.87
C ARG A 72 1.09 -7.67 -1.70
N ALA A 73 0.67 -8.64 -0.88
CA ALA A 73 -0.13 -8.40 0.30
C ALA A 73 0.64 -7.52 1.30
N GLY A 74 1.88 -7.87 1.62
CA GLY A 74 2.73 -7.09 2.53
C GLY A 74 2.96 -5.66 2.06
N TYR A 75 3.20 -5.44 0.75
CA TYR A 75 3.32 -4.11 0.19
C TYR A 75 2.04 -3.28 0.35
N LYS A 76 0.86 -3.88 0.08
CA LYS A 76 -0.43 -3.20 0.25
C LYS A 76 -0.72 -2.87 1.71
N THR A 77 -0.41 -3.79 2.63
CA THR A 77 -0.56 -3.57 4.08
C THR A 77 0.34 -2.42 4.54
N GLY A 78 1.62 -2.41 4.12
CA GLY A 78 2.53 -1.31 4.43
C GLY A 78 2.04 0.03 3.89
N LEU A 79 1.51 0.05 2.66
CA LEU A 79 0.93 1.26 2.06
C LEU A 79 -0.30 1.74 2.83
N GLY A 80 -1.20 0.81 3.21
CA GLY A 80 -2.38 1.12 4.01
C GLY A 80 -2.02 1.70 5.39
N LEU A 81 -1.03 1.10 6.07
CA LEU A 81 -0.52 1.60 7.36
C LEU A 81 0.09 3.00 7.21
N THR A 82 0.87 3.24 6.16
CA THR A 82 1.51 4.54 5.96
C THR A 82 0.49 5.63 5.65
N ILE A 83 -0.44 5.38 4.72
CA ILE A 83 -1.47 6.36 4.35
C ILE A 83 -2.45 6.56 5.51
N GLY A 84 -2.94 5.47 6.09
CA GLY A 84 -3.88 5.52 7.22
C GLY A 84 -3.26 6.17 8.46
N GLY A 85 -2.00 5.84 8.76
CA GLY A 85 -1.26 6.46 9.86
C GLY A 85 -1.02 7.95 9.64
N ALA A 86 -0.63 8.35 8.42
CA ALA A 86 -0.43 9.76 8.09
C ALA A 86 -1.74 10.56 8.21
N SER A 87 -2.86 10.04 7.71
CA SER A 87 -4.16 10.70 7.82
C SER A 87 -4.61 10.82 9.29
N LEU A 88 -4.41 9.78 10.10
CA LEU A 88 -4.72 9.81 11.52
C LEU A 88 -3.86 10.83 12.29
N ALA A 89 -2.57 10.91 11.95
CA ALA A 89 -1.66 11.89 12.55
C ALA A 89 -2.07 13.34 12.23
N VAL A 90 -2.47 13.61 10.97
CA VAL A 90 -2.94 14.94 10.54
C VAL A 90 -4.24 15.32 11.24
N VAL A 91 -5.20 14.40 11.33
CA VAL A 91 -6.47 14.64 12.04
C VAL A 91 -6.19 14.83 13.54
N GLY A 92 -5.32 14.02 14.13
CA GLY A 92 -4.92 14.15 15.54
C GLY A 92 -4.28 15.51 15.81
N PHE A 93 -3.38 15.96 14.93
CA PHE A 93 -2.77 17.29 15.04
C PHE A 93 -3.82 18.41 14.97
N GLY A 94 -4.74 18.35 13.99
CA GLY A 94 -5.82 19.34 13.87
C GLY A 94 -6.71 19.38 15.12
N THR A 95 -7.06 18.21 15.67
CA THR A 95 -7.90 18.11 16.89
C THR A 95 -7.16 18.69 18.10
N ALA A 96 -5.88 18.36 18.30
CA ALA A 96 -5.08 18.92 19.39
C ALA A 96 -4.94 20.44 19.26
N PHE A 97 -4.69 20.93 18.04
CA PHE A 97 -4.55 22.35 17.77
C PHE A 97 -5.83 23.14 18.08
N VAL A 98 -7.00 22.62 17.65
CA VAL A 98 -8.30 23.22 18.01
C VAL A 98 -8.52 23.19 19.50
N GLY A 99 -8.18 22.08 20.18
CA GLY A 99 -8.25 21.97 21.64
C GLY A 99 -7.45 23.06 22.34
N VAL A 100 -6.22 23.31 21.89
CA VAL A 100 -5.36 24.39 22.44
C VAL A 100 -5.96 25.78 22.18
N LEU A 101 -6.47 26.05 20.97
CA LEU A 101 -7.09 27.34 20.65
C LEU A 101 -8.32 27.63 21.51
N VAL A 102 -9.10 26.60 21.82
CA VAL A 102 -10.28 26.72 22.70
C VAL A 102 -9.85 26.89 24.17
N ALA A 103 -8.78 26.24 24.62
CA ALA A 103 -8.26 26.33 25.94
C ALA A 103 -7.66 27.72 26.28
N LEU A 104 -7.02 28.38 25.31
CA LEU A 104 -6.31 29.64 25.48
C LEU A 104 -7.14 30.75 26.17
N PRO A 105 -8.36 31.12 25.74
CA PRO A 105 -9.14 32.19 26.40
C PRO A 105 -9.59 31.79 27.81
N HIS A 106 -9.83 30.52 28.07
CA HIS A 106 -10.29 30.02 29.39
C HIS A 106 -9.13 29.94 30.42
N ALA A 107 -7.90 29.71 29.95
CA ALA A 107 -6.72 29.74 30.77
C ALA A 107 -6.48 31.12 31.42
N PHE A 108 -6.91 32.20 30.75
CA PHE A 108 -6.82 33.56 31.32
C PHE A 108 -7.92 33.88 32.34
N VAL A 109 -9.03 33.13 32.35
CA VAL A 109 -10.18 33.34 33.25
C VAL A 109 -10.14 32.37 34.43
N GLY A 110 -9.27 31.35 34.38
CA GLY A 110 -9.11 30.35 35.45
C GLY A 110 -10.23 29.30 35.49
N GLU A 111 -10.98 29.12 34.39
CA GLU A 111 -12.01 28.09 34.30
C GLU A 111 -11.45 26.83 33.64
N GLU A 112 -11.62 25.70 34.32
CA GLU A 112 -11.27 24.39 33.72
C GLU A 112 -12.32 23.95 32.69
N HIS A 113 -11.90 23.78 31.44
CA HIS A 113 -12.78 23.32 30.39
C HIS A 113 -12.45 21.86 29.99
N LEU A 114 -13.21 20.93 30.54
CA LEU A 114 -13.07 19.49 30.32
C LEU A 114 -13.08 19.10 28.80
N ALA A 115 -13.81 19.86 27.96
CA ALA A 115 -13.90 19.61 26.52
C ALA A 115 -12.60 19.90 25.78
N SER A 116 -11.82 20.93 26.19
CA SER A 116 -10.54 21.26 25.59
C SER A 116 -9.47 20.23 25.92
N ASP A 117 -9.45 19.76 27.14
CA ASP A 117 -8.49 18.75 27.64
C ASP A 117 -8.71 17.42 26.89
N VAL A 118 -9.96 16.98 26.77
CA VAL A 118 -10.31 15.77 26.01
C VAL A 118 -9.88 15.90 24.55
N ALA A 119 -10.05 17.05 23.90
CA ALA A 119 -9.64 17.27 22.52
C ALA A 119 -8.10 17.23 22.38
N ILE A 120 -7.35 17.82 23.32
CA ILE A 120 -5.89 17.79 23.31
C ILE A 120 -5.39 16.36 23.49
N TYR A 121 -5.88 15.62 24.50
CA TYR A 121 -5.46 14.23 24.73
C TYR A 121 -5.82 13.31 23.57
N ALA A 122 -7.02 13.43 23.01
CA ALA A 122 -7.44 12.65 21.85
C ALA A 122 -6.58 12.96 20.61
N GLY A 123 -6.24 14.22 20.40
CA GLY A 123 -5.39 14.67 19.31
C GLY A 123 -3.95 14.16 19.45
N VAL A 124 -3.35 14.27 20.62
CA VAL A 124 -1.99 13.76 20.90
C VAL A 124 -1.94 12.24 20.75
N THR A 125 -2.95 11.52 21.26
CA THR A 125 -3.06 10.06 21.08
C THR A 125 -3.17 9.68 19.62
N GLY A 126 -3.99 10.40 18.84
CA GLY A 126 -4.11 10.21 17.38
C GLY A 126 -2.79 10.42 16.64
N MET A 127 -2.02 11.46 17.01
CA MET A 127 -0.69 11.69 16.44
C MET A 127 0.29 10.56 16.78
N ALA A 128 0.31 10.10 18.04
CA ALA A 128 1.22 9.04 18.48
C ALA A 128 0.93 7.72 17.76
N VAL A 129 -0.33 7.31 17.68
CA VAL A 129 -0.75 6.09 16.98
C VAL A 129 -0.51 6.22 15.48
N GLY A 130 -0.87 7.35 14.86
CA GLY A 130 -0.67 7.62 13.46
C GLY A 130 0.82 7.61 13.09
N GLY A 131 1.66 8.25 13.89
CA GLY A 131 3.11 8.25 13.74
C GLY A 131 3.72 6.85 13.82
N ALA A 132 3.31 6.05 14.81
CA ALA A 132 3.75 4.66 14.94
C ALA A 132 3.39 3.81 13.72
N CYS A 133 2.18 3.99 13.17
CA CYS A 133 1.76 3.30 11.94
C CYS A 133 2.62 3.68 10.73
N VAL A 134 3.00 4.95 10.58
CA VAL A 134 3.89 5.40 9.50
C VAL A 134 5.28 4.79 9.65
N VAL A 135 5.85 4.82 10.86
CA VAL A 135 7.18 4.27 11.16
C VAL A 135 7.22 2.76 10.88
N ALA A 136 6.15 2.02 11.16
CA ALA A 136 6.07 0.60 10.83
C ALA A 136 5.78 0.35 9.33
N GLY A 137 4.98 1.18 8.69
CA GLY A 137 4.54 1.01 7.30
C GLY A 137 5.66 1.24 6.28
N VAL A 138 6.51 2.26 6.49
CA VAL A 138 7.59 2.63 5.56
C VAL A 138 8.60 1.49 5.34
N PRO A 139 9.19 0.86 6.38
CA PRO A 139 10.12 -0.25 6.16
C PRO A 139 9.45 -1.46 5.52
N MET A 140 8.18 -1.73 5.81
CA MET A 140 7.43 -2.78 5.12
C MET A 140 7.35 -2.53 3.61
N ILE A 141 7.01 -1.30 3.20
CA ILE A 141 6.97 -0.93 1.78
C ILE A 141 8.34 -1.15 1.13
N CYS A 142 9.42 -0.71 1.76
CA CYS A 142 10.79 -0.83 1.22
C CYS A 142 11.20 -2.30 1.03
N VAL A 143 10.98 -3.14 2.04
CA VAL A 143 11.35 -4.57 1.99
C VAL A 143 10.55 -5.31 0.91
N TYR A 144 9.22 -5.16 0.91
CA TYR A 144 8.37 -5.87 -0.05
C TYR A 144 8.54 -5.36 -1.47
N LYS A 145 8.76 -4.05 -1.68
CA LYS A 145 9.10 -3.48 -2.99
C LYS A 145 10.40 -4.06 -3.54
N THR A 146 11.42 -4.19 -2.72
CA THR A 146 12.70 -4.79 -3.11
C THR A 146 12.53 -6.26 -3.51
N ARG A 147 11.76 -7.04 -2.75
CA ARG A 147 11.47 -8.44 -3.07
C ARG A 147 10.67 -8.58 -4.37
N LEU A 148 9.65 -7.75 -4.58
CA LEU A 148 8.89 -7.71 -5.84
C LEU A 148 9.77 -7.35 -7.03
N ASN A 149 10.70 -6.40 -6.89
CA ASN A 149 11.65 -6.03 -7.94
C ASN A 149 12.62 -7.17 -8.27
N ARG A 150 13.01 -7.97 -7.28
CA ARG A 150 13.83 -9.17 -7.52
C ARG A 150 13.08 -10.23 -8.32
N LEU A 151 11.80 -10.49 -7.99
CA LEU A 151 10.94 -11.40 -8.77
C LEU A 151 10.78 -10.93 -10.22
N LYS A 152 10.54 -9.63 -10.43
CA LYS A 152 10.47 -9.03 -11.77
C LYS A 152 11.76 -9.25 -12.56
N LYS A 153 12.92 -9.00 -11.94
CA LYS A 153 14.22 -9.20 -12.60
C LYS A 153 14.43 -10.65 -12.97
N ALA A 154 14.15 -11.59 -12.06
CA ALA A 154 14.26 -13.01 -12.32
C ALA A 154 13.37 -13.45 -13.49
N TYR A 155 12.10 -13.00 -13.52
CA TYR A 155 11.19 -13.30 -14.62
C TYR A 155 11.69 -12.77 -15.97
N ASN A 156 12.10 -11.51 -16.03
CA ASN A 156 12.58 -10.93 -17.28
C ASN A 156 13.92 -11.55 -17.74
N LEU A 157 14.76 -12.04 -16.82
CA LEU A 157 15.97 -12.77 -17.16
C LEU A 157 15.67 -14.16 -17.70
N SER A 158 14.71 -14.89 -17.12
CA SER A 158 14.32 -16.22 -17.62
C SER A 158 13.76 -16.16 -19.05
N LEU A 159 13.06 -15.08 -19.39
CA LEU A 159 12.60 -14.85 -20.77
C LEU A 159 13.75 -14.62 -21.74
N GLN A 160 14.80 -13.87 -21.34
CA GLN A 160 15.95 -13.62 -22.21
C GLN A 160 16.74 -14.90 -22.51
N VAL A 161 16.79 -15.81 -21.57
CA VAL A 161 17.47 -17.12 -21.75
C VAL A 161 16.62 -18.09 -22.58
N GLY A 162 15.29 -18.01 -22.49
CA GLY A 162 14.36 -18.94 -23.15
C GLY A 162 14.06 -18.61 -24.62
N THR A 163 14.25 -17.36 -25.08
CA THR A 163 13.82 -16.90 -26.42
C THR A 163 14.86 -17.12 -27.53
N SER A 164 16.01 -17.70 -27.22
CA SER A 164 17.01 -18.04 -28.24
C SER A 164 16.71 -19.40 -28.87
N SER A 165 15.85 -19.41 -29.88
CA SER A 165 15.52 -20.65 -30.62
C SER A 165 16.67 -21.18 -31.51
N ASN A 166 17.80 -20.50 -31.62
CA ASN A 166 18.93 -20.85 -32.48
C ASN A 166 20.28 -20.86 -31.80
N GLY A 167 20.34 -21.26 -30.51
CA GLY A 167 21.60 -21.37 -29.78
C GLY A 167 21.66 -20.44 -28.57
N LEU A 168 22.40 -20.86 -27.56
CA LEU A 168 22.67 -20.12 -26.33
C LEU A 168 23.32 -18.75 -26.61
N SER A 169 22.53 -17.69 -26.72
CA SER A 169 23.02 -16.33 -26.72
C SER A 169 22.80 -15.72 -25.35
N MET A 170 23.84 -15.68 -24.54
CA MET A 170 23.91 -14.88 -23.30
C MET A 170 24.14 -13.42 -23.67
N ALA A 171 23.10 -12.60 -23.70
CA ALA A 171 23.26 -11.15 -23.70
C ALA A 171 23.35 -10.67 -22.25
N ILE A 172 24.55 -10.52 -21.72
CA ILE A 172 24.81 -9.89 -20.43
C ILE A 172 24.80 -8.37 -20.70
N SER A 173 23.73 -7.69 -20.33
CA SER A 173 23.68 -6.22 -20.29
C SER A 173 24.08 -5.77 -18.88
N PHE A 174 25.21 -5.06 -18.78
CA PHE A 174 25.68 -4.40 -17.55
C PHE A 174 24.95 -3.10 -17.29
#